data_24a8f1ea45d7175d92c79f6733ed9812
#
_entry.id   24a8f1ea45d7175d92c79f6733ed9812
#
_cell.length_a   1.000
_cell.length_b   1.000
_cell.length_c   1.000
_cell.angle_alpha   90.00
_cell.angle_beta   90.00
_cell.angle_gamma   90.00
#
_symmetry.space_group_name_H-M   'P 1'
#
loop_
_entity.id
_entity.type
_entity.pdbx_description
1 polymer ?
#
loop_
_entity_poly.entity_id
_entity_poly.type
_entity_poly.pdbx_seq_one_letter_code
_entity_poly.pdbx_strand_id
1 'polypeptide(L)'
;MRSLRFSCRVVLVFLAAWAVSGALQAANGQGCIAARSNQGIMDELCGGGTLAHDANNHDPAWLRRLTVNIGFREFNSFRHFIGTDEQTRRELLHNQVENHQLLFDVGIDYQLSHRWSVIADVPVLQSSRNQIYPPAGIYRVGGIGDMQVGVQSWIFRPPTESNGNVALSGSLKLPTGICDATGSAVFKGQVIKATADQSLQPGDCRWGFTLATQAYRQVWFHTMLYFQGSYLFNPAGNNGVPTFRSKPGEEVMSVTDQYLYRGGFSHGVPGVRHLSFSFGGRMEGIPVRDAFGDSHGFRRPGYIISIDPGIMYSFWRDTISINGPWAVERNRRRSVADIEAGGHGDAAFADYTIIAVLSHRF
;
A
#
# COMPACT_ATOMS: atom_id res chain seq x y z
N MET A 1 21.85 -19.32 25.46
CA MET A 1 21.49 -18.02 26.04
C MET A 1 21.33 -16.88 25.02
N ARG A 2 21.91 -16.94 23.79
CA ARG A 2 21.74 -15.90 22.75
C ARG A 2 20.41 -15.98 21.98
N SER A 3 19.81 -17.15 21.83
CA SER A 3 18.51 -17.32 21.14
C SER A 3 17.34 -16.69 21.90
N LEU A 4 17.36 -16.66 23.23
CA LEU A 4 16.31 -16.01 24.02
C LEU A 4 16.31 -14.47 23.89
N ARG A 5 17.48 -13.86 23.64
CA ARG A 5 17.57 -12.40 23.47
C ARG A 5 17.01 -11.91 22.13
N PHE A 6 17.02 -12.77 21.11
CA PHE A 6 16.46 -12.46 19.79
C PHE A 6 14.93 -12.48 19.83
N SER A 7 14.34 -13.53 20.40
CA SER A 7 12.87 -13.61 20.59
C SER A 7 12.33 -12.43 21.41
N CYS A 8 13.09 -11.97 22.42
CA CYS A 8 12.67 -10.85 23.25
C CYS A 8 12.71 -9.50 22.51
N ARG A 9 13.62 -9.29 21.55
CA ARG A 9 13.68 -8.06 20.75
C ARG A 9 12.61 -7.97 19.69
N VAL A 10 12.32 -9.08 19.01
CA VAL A 10 11.19 -9.15 18.05
C VAL A 10 9.87 -8.96 18.79
N VAL A 11 9.69 -9.61 19.95
CA VAL A 11 8.52 -9.42 20.81
C VAL A 11 8.42 -7.99 21.35
N LEU A 12 9.54 -7.34 21.70
CA LEU A 12 9.56 -5.94 22.15
C LEU A 12 9.18 -4.96 21.02
N VAL A 13 9.59 -5.22 19.77
CA VAL A 13 9.17 -4.43 18.61
C VAL A 13 7.68 -4.64 18.33
N PHE A 14 7.17 -5.88 18.44
CA PHE A 14 5.75 -6.16 18.37
C PHE A 14 4.94 -5.52 19.52
N LEU A 15 5.47 -5.57 20.74
CA LEU A 15 4.83 -4.95 21.91
C LEU A 15 4.90 -3.41 21.85
N ALA A 16 5.98 -2.81 21.32
CA ALA A 16 6.08 -1.38 21.11
C ALA A 16 5.13 -0.92 19.99
N ALA A 17 4.98 -1.67 18.91
CA ALA A 17 3.99 -1.42 17.88
C ALA A 17 2.54 -1.55 18.44
N TRP A 18 2.31 -2.50 19.37
CA TRP A 18 1.03 -2.69 20.04
C TRP A 18 0.74 -1.60 21.08
N ALA A 19 1.74 -1.12 21.81
CA ALA A 19 1.60 -0.03 22.79
C ALA A 19 1.34 1.33 22.12
N VAL A 20 1.88 1.57 20.93
CA VAL A 20 1.58 2.76 20.12
C VAL A 20 0.17 2.71 19.53
N SER A 21 -0.35 1.51 19.21
CA SER A 21 -1.73 1.36 18.72
C SER A 21 -2.80 1.59 19.78
N GLY A 22 -2.46 1.50 21.08
CA GLY A 22 -3.38 1.75 22.18
C GLY A 22 -3.60 3.22 22.54
N ALA A 23 -2.76 4.13 22.09
CA ALA A 23 -2.78 5.56 22.45
C ALA A 23 -3.37 6.47 21.34
N LEU A 24 -3.63 5.96 20.15
CA LEU A 24 -4.20 6.72 19.03
C LEU A 24 -5.69 6.41 18.85
N GLN A 25 -6.51 6.90 19.79
CA GLN A 25 -7.95 7.03 19.55
C GLN A 25 -8.19 8.24 18.66
N ALA A 26 -8.85 7.96 17.54
CA ALA A 26 -9.55 8.86 16.63
C ALA A 26 -8.68 9.70 15.69
N ALA A 27 -8.76 9.36 14.45
CA ALA A 27 -9.06 10.29 13.36
C ALA A 27 -9.30 9.50 12.08
N ASN A 28 -10.20 9.95 11.31
CA ASN A 28 -10.97 9.25 10.31
C ASN A 28 -10.55 9.71 8.92
N GLY A 29 -10.28 8.82 7.97
CA GLY A 29 -10.03 9.32 6.65
C GLY A 29 -9.87 8.29 5.55
N GLN A 30 -10.21 8.57 4.33
CA GLN A 30 -10.10 7.64 3.22
C GLN A 30 -9.42 8.24 2.00
N GLY A 31 -8.33 7.59 1.56
CA GLY A 31 -7.94 7.63 0.17
C GLY A 31 -8.57 6.47 -0.59
N CYS A 32 -9.29 6.76 -1.64
CA CYS A 32 -9.87 5.72 -2.48
C CYS A 32 -8.84 5.01 -3.34
N ILE A 33 -7.60 5.46 -3.30
CA ILE A 33 -6.55 5.02 -4.21
C ILE A 33 -5.33 4.71 -3.37
N ALA A 34 -5.26 3.49 -2.90
CA ALA A 34 -4.09 2.94 -2.25
C ALA A 34 -3.70 1.66 -3.00
N ALA A 35 -2.83 1.80 -3.98
CA ALA A 35 -2.19 0.63 -4.54
C ALA A 35 -1.37 -0.05 -3.44
N ARG A 36 -1.67 -1.30 -3.16
CA ARG A 36 -0.89 -2.14 -2.28
C ARG A 36 0.40 -2.47 -3.01
N SER A 37 1.50 -1.83 -2.66
CA SER A 37 2.79 -2.11 -3.28
C SER A 37 3.71 -2.83 -2.32
N ASN A 38 4.34 -3.87 -2.79
CA ASN A 38 5.46 -4.52 -2.13
C ASN A 38 6.63 -3.51 -2.03
N GLN A 39 6.84 -2.92 -0.86
CA GLN A 39 7.86 -1.89 -0.66
C GLN A 39 9.21 -2.45 -0.20
N GLY A 40 9.23 -3.69 0.30
CA GLY A 40 10.41 -4.30 0.93
C GLY A 40 11.67 -4.35 0.08
N ILE A 41 11.53 -4.19 -1.23
CA ILE A 41 12.65 -4.36 -2.16
C ILE A 41 13.48 -3.07 -2.33
N MET A 42 12.90 -1.90 -2.06
CA MET A 42 13.68 -0.65 -2.07
C MET A 42 14.73 -0.60 -0.96
N ASP A 43 14.49 -1.30 0.14
CA ASP A 43 15.41 -1.33 1.28
C ASP A 43 16.71 -2.09 0.94
N GLU A 44 16.60 -3.16 0.15
CA GLU A 44 17.76 -3.91 -0.32
C GLU A 44 18.65 -3.10 -1.28
N LEU A 45 18.03 -2.21 -2.08
CA LEU A 45 18.72 -1.40 -3.08
C LEU A 45 19.37 -0.15 -2.52
N CYS A 46 18.70 0.54 -1.62
CA CYS A 46 19.19 1.79 -1.05
C CYS A 46 20.12 1.55 0.15
N GLY A 47 19.99 0.43 0.80
CA GLY A 47 20.82 0.05 1.93
C GLY A 47 22.30 -0.08 1.63
N GLY A 48 22.67 -0.06 0.34
CA GLY A 48 24.09 0.10 -0.13
C GLY A 48 25.12 -0.77 0.60
N GLY A 49 24.68 -1.54 1.52
CA GLY A 49 25.48 -2.46 2.24
C GLY A 49 25.57 -3.75 1.45
N THR A 50 26.64 -3.97 0.72
CA THR A 50 27.24 -5.30 0.77
C THR A 50 27.29 -5.62 2.25
N LEU A 51 26.24 -6.23 2.77
CA LEU A 51 26.32 -6.90 4.04
C LEU A 51 27.43 -7.91 3.81
N ALA A 52 28.63 -7.53 4.29
CA ALA A 52 29.76 -8.41 4.31
C ALA A 52 29.18 -9.71 4.83
N HIS A 53 29.36 -10.79 4.09
CA HIS A 53 29.08 -12.11 4.56
C HIS A 53 29.70 -12.16 5.96
N ASP A 54 28.84 -12.03 6.96
CA ASP A 54 29.31 -12.11 8.33
C ASP A 54 29.87 -13.54 8.46
N ALA A 55 31.19 -13.64 8.40
CA ALA A 55 31.90 -14.91 8.50
C ALA A 55 31.55 -15.67 9.79
N ASN A 56 30.92 -14.97 10.75
CA ASN A 56 30.43 -15.51 12.01
C ASN A 56 28.92 -15.83 11.99
N ASN A 57 28.26 -15.78 10.81
CA ASN A 57 26.85 -16.13 10.73
C ASN A 57 26.67 -17.65 10.84
N HIS A 58 26.18 -18.10 11.99
CA HIS A 58 25.92 -19.52 12.30
C HIS A 58 24.49 -19.94 11.87
N ASP A 59 23.72 -19.08 11.22
CA ASP A 59 22.37 -19.42 10.77
C ASP A 59 22.40 -20.49 9.66
N PRO A 60 21.44 -21.39 9.64
CA PRO A 60 21.30 -22.37 8.57
C PRO A 60 21.27 -21.73 7.18
N ALA A 61 21.82 -22.41 6.18
CA ALA A 61 21.92 -21.87 4.83
C ALA A 61 20.57 -21.47 4.18
N TRP A 62 19.47 -22.13 4.56
CA TRP A 62 18.14 -21.79 4.09
C TRP A 62 17.62 -20.49 4.73
N LEU A 63 17.94 -20.24 6.00
CA LEU A 63 17.52 -19.04 6.70
C LEU A 63 18.24 -17.78 6.19
N ARG A 64 19.52 -17.92 5.80
CA ARG A 64 20.32 -16.82 5.20
C ARG A 64 19.79 -16.31 3.84
N ARG A 65 18.86 -17.06 3.24
CA ARG A 65 18.17 -16.70 1.98
C ARG A 65 16.84 -16.01 2.21
N LEU A 66 16.44 -15.84 3.46
CA LEU A 66 15.16 -15.29 3.85
C LEU A 66 15.30 -13.83 4.25
N THR A 67 14.46 -12.99 3.67
CA THR A 67 14.21 -11.61 4.12
C THR A 67 12.75 -11.50 4.54
N VAL A 68 12.51 -10.91 5.68
CA VAL A 68 11.15 -10.61 6.17
C VAL A 68 11.01 -9.10 6.27
N ASN A 69 9.93 -8.59 5.70
CA ASN A 69 9.58 -7.18 5.69
C ASN A 69 8.32 -6.98 6.51
N ILE A 70 8.29 -5.96 7.35
CA ILE A 70 7.09 -5.50 8.05
C ILE A 70 6.82 -4.09 7.59
N GLY A 71 5.79 -3.94 6.79
CA GLY A 71 5.30 -2.69 6.26
C GLY A 71 4.20 -2.09 7.13
N PHE A 72 4.20 -0.78 7.22
CA PHE A 72 3.14 0.01 7.83
C PHE A 72 2.79 1.16 6.92
N ARG A 73 1.50 1.37 6.70
CA ARG A 73 0.99 2.51 5.94
C ARG A 73 -0.21 3.11 6.66
N GLU A 74 -0.16 4.41 6.88
CA GLU A 74 -1.24 5.19 7.47
C GLU A 74 -1.61 6.34 6.57
N PHE A 75 -2.91 6.57 6.40
CA PHE A 75 -3.42 7.78 5.78
C PHE A 75 -4.82 8.14 6.25
N ASN A 76 -5.08 9.45 6.22
CA ASN A 76 -6.37 10.06 6.46
C ASN A 76 -6.85 10.76 5.19
N SER A 77 -8.13 10.57 4.81
CA SER A 77 -8.67 11.35 3.71
C SER A 77 -10.02 11.93 4.07
N PHE A 78 -10.16 13.22 3.87
CA PHE A 78 -11.33 14.02 4.22
C PHE A 78 -11.60 15.12 3.19
N ARG A 79 -10.63 15.48 2.37
CA ARG A 79 -10.80 16.47 1.32
C ARG A 79 -11.40 15.82 0.09
N HIS A 80 -12.54 16.34 -0.35
CA HIS A 80 -13.31 15.79 -1.48
C HIS A 80 -12.98 16.50 -2.78
N PHE A 81 -12.89 15.73 -3.87
CA PHE A 81 -12.59 16.24 -5.20
C PHE A 81 -13.56 15.68 -6.24
N ILE A 82 -13.94 16.56 -7.20
CA ILE A 82 -14.60 16.22 -8.46
C ILE A 82 -13.62 16.65 -9.57
N GLY A 83 -13.08 15.70 -10.33
CA GLY A 83 -11.91 16.00 -11.15
C GLY A 83 -10.76 16.45 -10.26
N THR A 84 -10.15 17.58 -10.57
CA THR A 84 -9.14 18.25 -9.76
C THR A 84 -9.71 19.33 -8.85
N ASP A 85 -11.02 19.59 -8.92
CA ASP A 85 -11.69 20.67 -8.18
C ASP A 85 -12.06 20.20 -6.77
N GLU A 86 -11.51 20.86 -5.78
CA GLU A 86 -11.81 20.59 -4.38
C GLU A 86 -13.19 21.07 -3.99
N GLN A 87 -13.93 20.19 -3.31
CA GLN A 87 -15.29 20.46 -2.84
C GLN A 87 -15.26 21.07 -1.43
N THR A 88 -14.67 22.27 -1.28
CA THR A 88 -14.50 22.96 0.01
C THR A 88 -15.83 23.24 0.73
N ARG A 89 -16.94 23.31 0.00
CA ARG A 89 -18.28 23.44 0.57
C ARG A 89 -18.64 22.28 1.52
N ARG A 90 -18.07 21.09 1.30
CA ARG A 90 -18.30 19.95 2.19
C ARG A 90 -17.71 20.17 3.57
N GLU A 91 -16.53 20.78 3.63
CA GLU A 91 -15.87 21.13 4.89
C GLU A 91 -16.64 22.23 5.61
N LEU A 92 -17.05 23.28 4.90
CA LEU A 92 -17.85 24.38 5.45
C LEU A 92 -19.20 23.91 6.01
N LEU A 93 -19.82 22.92 5.42
CA LEU A 93 -21.09 22.35 5.85
C LEU A 93 -20.92 21.18 6.83
N HIS A 94 -19.70 20.82 7.20
CA HIS A 94 -19.37 19.65 8.02
C HIS A 94 -20.04 18.36 7.51
N ASN A 95 -20.10 18.19 6.18
CA ASN A 95 -20.71 17.02 5.54
C ASN A 95 -19.73 16.18 4.73
N GLN A 96 -18.44 16.34 4.96
CA GLN A 96 -17.40 15.49 4.43
C GLN A 96 -17.51 14.07 5.00
N VAL A 97 -17.08 13.12 4.19
CA VAL A 97 -16.80 11.78 4.67
C VAL A 97 -15.34 11.73 5.08
N GLU A 98 -15.11 11.26 6.27
CA GLU A 98 -13.76 11.11 6.81
C GLU A 98 -13.48 9.62 6.97
N ASN A 99 -12.31 9.18 6.55
CA ASN A 99 -11.94 7.81 6.73
C ASN A 99 -10.44 7.67 7.06
N HIS A 100 -10.12 6.73 7.93
CA HIS A 100 -8.78 6.42 8.39
C HIS A 100 -8.43 5.00 8.02
N GLN A 101 -7.23 4.78 7.50
CA GLN A 101 -6.73 3.45 7.19
C GLN A 101 -5.33 3.24 7.75
N LEU A 102 -5.19 2.09 8.40
CA LEU A 102 -3.93 1.50 8.82
C LEU A 102 -3.76 0.19 8.07
N LEU A 103 -2.70 0.08 7.31
CA LEU A 103 -2.33 -1.13 6.60
C LEU A 103 -1.01 -1.63 7.16
N PHE A 104 -0.98 -2.89 7.57
CA PHE A 104 0.22 -3.63 7.93
C PHE A 104 0.44 -4.70 6.87
N ASP A 105 1.66 -4.80 6.37
CA ASP A 105 2.04 -5.82 5.40
C ASP A 105 3.16 -6.68 6.00
N VAL A 106 3.03 -8.00 5.89
CA VAL A 106 4.11 -8.93 6.19
C VAL A 106 4.58 -9.51 4.86
N GLY A 107 5.70 -9.03 4.40
CA GLY A 107 6.35 -9.47 3.18
C GLY A 107 7.43 -10.51 3.46
N ILE A 108 7.55 -11.49 2.58
CA ILE A 108 8.58 -12.52 2.61
C ILE A 108 9.27 -12.52 1.25
N ASP A 109 10.59 -12.46 1.24
CA ASP A 109 11.42 -12.71 0.07
C ASP A 109 12.35 -13.88 0.38
N TYR A 110 12.24 -14.94 -0.41
CA TYR A 110 13.09 -16.10 -0.32
C TYR A 110 13.94 -16.26 -1.57
N GLN A 111 15.23 -16.03 -1.42
CA GLN A 111 16.20 -16.08 -2.51
C GLN A 111 16.49 -17.52 -2.95
N LEU A 112 16.03 -17.90 -4.13
CA LEU A 112 16.29 -19.21 -4.74
C LEU A 112 17.70 -19.27 -5.34
N SER A 113 18.12 -18.17 -5.99
CA SER A 113 19.42 -18.01 -6.63
C SER A 113 19.86 -16.54 -6.59
N HIS A 114 21.04 -16.22 -7.14
CA HIS A 114 21.49 -14.82 -7.24
C HIS A 114 20.53 -13.89 -8.02
N ARG A 115 19.60 -14.43 -8.80
CA ARG A 115 18.68 -13.65 -9.61
C ARG A 115 17.21 -13.88 -9.29
N TRP A 116 16.86 -15.02 -8.74
CA TRP A 116 15.47 -15.43 -8.57
C TRP A 116 15.09 -15.48 -7.10
N SER A 117 13.97 -14.88 -6.78
CA SER A 117 13.33 -14.94 -5.48
C SER A 117 11.87 -15.37 -5.62
N VAL A 118 11.35 -16.05 -4.60
CA VAL A 118 9.92 -16.20 -4.36
C VAL A 118 9.51 -15.14 -3.37
N ILE A 119 8.45 -14.42 -3.69
CA ILE A 119 7.91 -13.35 -2.85
C ILE A 119 6.50 -13.69 -2.41
N ALA A 120 6.17 -13.32 -1.18
CA ALA A 120 4.82 -13.42 -0.64
C ALA A 120 4.51 -12.18 0.20
N ASP A 121 3.24 -11.79 0.22
CA ASP A 121 2.77 -10.63 0.96
C ASP A 121 1.43 -10.93 1.61
N VAL A 122 1.29 -10.58 2.89
CA VAL A 122 0.10 -10.77 3.71
C VAL A 122 -0.32 -9.43 4.29
N PRO A 123 -1.27 -8.73 3.66
CA PRO A 123 -1.77 -7.47 4.16
C PRO A 123 -2.81 -7.66 5.27
N VAL A 124 -2.76 -6.82 6.29
CA VAL A 124 -3.75 -6.72 7.36
C VAL A 124 -4.25 -5.28 7.41
N LEU A 125 -5.52 -5.09 7.16
CA LEU A 125 -6.14 -3.77 7.13
C LEU A 125 -6.93 -3.52 8.39
N GLN A 126 -6.82 -2.31 8.93
CA GLN A 126 -7.74 -1.72 9.88
C GLN A 126 -8.20 -0.38 9.33
N SER A 127 -9.50 -0.22 9.16
CA SER A 127 -10.07 0.98 8.56
C SER A 127 -11.30 1.46 9.30
N SER A 128 -11.53 2.76 9.26
CA SER A 128 -12.76 3.37 9.77
C SER A 128 -13.25 4.46 8.83
N ARG A 129 -14.56 4.71 8.86
CA ARG A 129 -15.22 5.73 8.06
C ARG A 129 -16.34 6.39 8.88
N ASN A 130 -16.31 7.70 8.95
CA ASN A 130 -17.40 8.50 9.43
C ASN A 130 -18.29 8.92 8.25
N GLN A 131 -19.54 8.47 8.25
CA GLN A 131 -20.51 8.75 7.19
C GLN A 131 -21.76 9.34 7.81
N ILE A 132 -22.08 10.58 7.45
CA ILE A 132 -23.23 11.32 8.00
C ILE A 132 -24.52 11.16 7.18
N TYR A 133 -24.45 10.67 5.95
CA TYR A 133 -25.62 10.39 5.12
C TYR A 133 -26.04 8.92 5.20
N PRO A 134 -27.33 8.60 5.04
CA PRO A 134 -27.84 7.24 5.20
C PRO A 134 -27.23 6.20 4.26
N PRO A 135 -26.90 5.00 4.75
CA PRO A 135 -26.96 4.62 6.15
C PRO A 135 -25.82 5.26 6.95
N ALA A 136 -26.19 6.15 7.91
CA ALA A 136 -25.23 6.98 8.63
C ALA A 136 -24.60 6.22 9.80
N GLY A 137 -23.32 6.45 10.06
CA GLY A 137 -22.61 5.82 11.17
C GLY A 137 -21.10 5.88 11.07
N ILE A 138 -20.45 5.34 12.08
CA ILE A 138 -19.03 5.12 12.11
C ILE A 138 -18.77 3.64 11.82
N TYR A 139 -18.37 3.36 10.60
CA TYR A 139 -17.97 2.01 10.19
C TYR A 139 -16.55 1.73 10.65
N ARG A 140 -16.33 0.58 11.24
CA ARG A 140 -14.99 0.07 11.59
C ARG A 140 -14.86 -1.34 11.04
N VAL A 141 -13.85 -1.54 10.23
CA VAL A 141 -13.57 -2.80 9.56
C VAL A 141 -12.11 -3.14 9.76
N GLY A 142 -11.82 -4.41 10.03
CA GLY A 142 -10.47 -4.91 10.11
C GLY A 142 -10.42 -6.38 9.70
N GLY A 143 -9.29 -6.79 9.16
CA GLY A 143 -9.07 -8.17 8.75
C GLY A 143 -7.88 -8.34 7.84
N ILE A 144 -7.61 -9.60 7.52
CA ILE A 144 -6.61 -9.97 6.52
C ILE A 144 -7.13 -9.56 5.14
N GLY A 145 -6.26 -8.98 4.34
CA GLY A 145 -6.55 -8.65 2.95
C GLY A 145 -6.22 -9.78 1.98
N ASP A 146 -6.23 -9.45 0.70
CA ASP A 146 -5.89 -10.42 -0.35
C ASP A 146 -4.38 -10.62 -0.39
N MET A 147 -3.94 -11.84 -0.07
CA MET A 147 -2.53 -12.22 -0.11
C MET A 147 -2.01 -12.22 -1.53
N GLN A 148 -0.71 -11.97 -1.68
CA GLN A 148 -0.01 -12.10 -2.95
C GLN A 148 1.14 -13.09 -2.83
N VAL A 149 1.33 -13.93 -3.86
CA VAL A 149 2.48 -14.84 -3.98
C VAL A 149 3.01 -14.75 -5.39
N GLY A 150 4.32 -14.65 -5.53
CA GLY A 150 4.91 -14.45 -6.85
C GLY A 150 6.38 -14.79 -6.92
N VAL A 151 6.95 -14.43 -8.04
CA VAL A 151 8.38 -14.59 -8.33
C VAL A 151 8.95 -13.27 -8.83
N GLN A 152 10.21 -13.04 -8.50
CA GLN A 152 10.99 -11.90 -8.96
C GLN A 152 12.29 -12.37 -9.59
N SER A 153 12.74 -11.67 -10.60
CA SER A 153 14.03 -11.92 -11.24
C SER A 153 14.78 -10.64 -11.55
N TRP A 154 16.05 -10.60 -11.18
CA TRP A 154 17.00 -9.59 -11.63
C TRP A 154 17.49 -9.90 -13.04
N ILE A 155 17.41 -8.92 -13.96
CA ILE A 155 17.64 -9.13 -15.39
C ILE A 155 19.15 -9.21 -15.71
N PHE A 156 19.94 -8.26 -15.20
CA PHE A 156 21.34 -8.13 -15.66
C PHE A 156 22.32 -8.88 -14.76
N ARG A 157 22.69 -8.32 -13.63
CA ARG A 157 23.69 -8.85 -12.71
C ARG A 157 23.07 -9.05 -11.34
N PRO A 158 23.66 -9.84 -10.47
CA PRO A 158 23.28 -9.84 -9.07
C PRO A 158 23.27 -8.40 -8.52
N PRO A 159 22.27 -7.99 -7.75
CA PRO A 159 22.16 -6.61 -7.27
C PRO A 159 23.36 -6.14 -6.44
N THR A 160 24.00 -7.05 -5.72
CA THR A 160 25.19 -6.78 -4.89
C THR A 160 26.46 -6.48 -5.67
N GLU A 161 26.51 -6.82 -6.96
CA GLU A 161 27.71 -6.70 -7.82
C GLU A 161 27.58 -5.66 -8.92
N SER A 162 26.44 -4.95 -8.99
CA SER A 162 26.18 -4.02 -10.10
C SER A 162 25.88 -2.61 -9.63
N ASN A 163 26.38 -1.64 -10.42
CA ASN A 163 26.09 -0.23 -10.20
C ASN A 163 24.65 0.15 -10.64
N GLY A 164 23.89 -0.82 -11.12
CA GLY A 164 22.52 -0.66 -11.52
C GLY A 164 21.94 -1.96 -12.07
N ASN A 165 20.66 -2.19 -11.82
CA ASN A 165 19.95 -3.38 -12.27
C ASN A 165 18.47 -3.08 -12.45
N VAL A 166 17.77 -4.03 -13.08
CA VAL A 166 16.32 -4.02 -13.20
C VAL A 166 15.81 -5.38 -12.75
N ALA A 167 14.81 -5.38 -11.87
CA ALA A 167 14.06 -6.58 -11.54
C ALA A 167 12.65 -6.50 -12.12
N LEU A 168 12.15 -7.65 -12.54
CA LEU A 168 10.77 -7.87 -12.93
C LEU A 168 10.16 -8.88 -11.96
N SER A 169 8.93 -8.63 -11.56
CA SER A 169 8.17 -9.56 -10.73
C SER A 169 6.76 -9.78 -11.28
N GLY A 170 6.28 -11.00 -11.08
CA GLY A 170 4.91 -11.37 -11.34
C GLY A 170 4.33 -12.08 -10.11
N SER A 171 3.19 -11.63 -9.61
CA SER A 171 2.52 -12.24 -8.47
C SER A 171 1.04 -12.46 -8.72
N LEU A 172 0.51 -13.49 -8.10
CA LEU A 172 -0.90 -13.83 -8.11
C LEU A 172 -1.53 -13.30 -6.82
N LYS A 173 -2.58 -12.50 -6.94
CA LYS A 173 -3.44 -12.07 -5.84
C LYS A 173 -4.47 -13.15 -5.56
N LEU A 174 -4.52 -13.61 -4.32
CA LEU A 174 -5.43 -14.66 -3.84
C LEU A 174 -6.64 -14.00 -3.16
N PRO A 175 -7.87 -14.51 -3.37
CA PRO A 175 -9.08 -13.98 -2.76
C PRO A 175 -9.21 -14.42 -1.29
N THR A 176 -8.26 -14.05 -0.46
CA THR A 176 -8.18 -14.43 0.96
C THR A 176 -8.76 -13.38 1.90
N GLY A 177 -8.93 -12.17 1.40
CA GLY A 177 -9.42 -11.04 2.18
C GLY A 177 -10.93 -11.02 2.33
N ILE A 178 -11.39 -10.34 3.38
CA ILE A 178 -12.82 -10.10 3.61
C ILE A 178 -13.30 -8.99 2.66
N CYS A 179 -14.35 -9.24 1.90
CA CYS A 179 -14.89 -8.28 0.92
C CYS A 179 -16.32 -7.82 1.20
N ASP A 180 -16.99 -8.41 2.19
CA ASP A 180 -18.38 -8.15 2.57
C ASP A 180 -18.51 -7.67 4.03
N ALA A 181 -17.46 -7.11 4.58
CA ALA A 181 -17.44 -6.58 5.94
C ALA A 181 -18.56 -5.55 6.12
N THR A 182 -19.22 -5.63 7.28
CA THR A 182 -20.33 -4.76 7.66
C THR A 182 -19.99 -3.92 8.88
N GLY A 183 -20.70 -2.80 9.05
CA GLY A 183 -20.63 -1.97 10.24
C GLY A 183 -22.03 -1.63 10.77
N SER A 184 -22.08 -1.09 11.97
CA SER A 184 -23.33 -0.59 12.55
C SER A 184 -23.64 0.80 11.99
N ALA A 185 -24.84 0.99 11.47
CA ALA A 185 -25.30 2.22 10.89
C ALA A 185 -26.73 2.52 11.28
N VAL A 186 -27.15 3.78 11.18
CA VAL A 186 -28.51 4.23 11.42
C VAL A 186 -29.20 4.50 10.11
N PHE A 187 -30.33 3.83 9.87
CA PHE A 187 -31.19 4.05 8.73
C PHE A 187 -32.65 4.18 9.20
N LYS A 188 -33.29 5.28 8.84
CA LYS A 188 -34.67 5.58 9.26
C LYS A 188 -34.89 5.47 10.78
N GLY A 189 -33.90 5.90 11.58
CA GLY A 189 -33.95 5.87 13.04
C GLY A 189 -33.69 4.50 13.68
N GLN A 190 -33.42 3.46 12.90
CA GLN A 190 -33.08 2.13 13.41
C GLN A 190 -31.60 1.81 13.20
N VAL A 191 -30.98 1.11 14.17
CA VAL A 191 -29.63 0.60 14.04
C VAL A 191 -29.69 -0.68 13.21
N ILE A 192 -28.98 -0.67 12.09
CA ILE A 192 -28.88 -1.81 11.18
C ILE A 192 -27.41 -2.21 11.00
N LYS A 193 -27.17 -3.43 10.55
CA LYS A 193 -25.89 -3.82 9.93
C LYS A 193 -25.95 -3.44 8.45
N ALA A 194 -25.02 -2.61 8.02
CA ALA A 194 -24.88 -2.21 6.63
C ALA A 194 -23.51 -2.59 6.08
N THR A 195 -23.45 -2.95 4.81
CA THR A 195 -22.19 -3.23 4.13
C THR A 195 -21.31 -1.99 4.19
N ALA A 196 -20.07 -2.17 4.65
CA ALA A 196 -19.09 -1.09 4.68
C ALA A 196 -18.70 -0.68 3.25
N ASP A 197 -18.34 0.57 3.08
CA ASP A 197 -17.89 1.09 1.78
C ASP A 197 -16.74 0.26 1.22
N GLN A 198 -16.68 0.09 -0.10
CA GLN A 198 -15.66 -0.68 -0.82
C GLN A 198 -14.23 -0.34 -0.38
N SER A 199 -13.97 0.90 -0.09
CA SER A 199 -12.65 1.38 0.30
C SER A 199 -12.19 0.92 1.68
N LEU A 200 -13.12 0.45 2.53
CA LEU A 200 -12.82 -0.11 3.84
C LEU A 200 -12.61 -1.62 3.80
N GLN A 201 -13.01 -2.28 2.71
CA GLN A 201 -12.93 -3.72 2.60
C GLN A 201 -11.47 -4.19 2.58
N PRO A 202 -11.09 -5.16 3.42
CA PRO A 202 -9.73 -5.72 3.43
C PRO A 202 -9.34 -6.40 2.12
N GLY A 203 -10.28 -7.05 1.46
CA GLY A 203 -10.11 -7.73 0.17
C GLY A 203 -11.21 -7.41 -0.81
N ASP A 204 -11.13 -8.02 -1.97
CA ASP A 204 -12.14 -7.91 -3.02
C ASP A 204 -12.76 -9.26 -3.44
N CYS A 205 -12.32 -10.38 -2.83
CA CYS A 205 -12.80 -11.75 -3.07
C CYS A 205 -12.62 -12.25 -4.50
N ARG A 206 -11.70 -11.69 -5.25
CA ARG A 206 -11.42 -12.10 -6.62
C ARG A 206 -9.93 -12.32 -6.85
N TRP A 207 -9.64 -13.21 -7.79
CA TRP A 207 -8.28 -13.43 -8.28
C TRP A 207 -7.81 -12.22 -9.08
N GLY A 208 -6.55 -11.90 -8.96
CA GLY A 208 -5.87 -10.90 -9.76
C GLY A 208 -4.41 -11.29 -9.95
N PHE A 209 -3.70 -10.54 -10.76
CA PHE A 209 -2.25 -10.70 -10.90
C PHE A 209 -1.57 -9.35 -10.99
N THR A 210 -0.39 -9.26 -10.40
CA THR A 210 0.42 -8.05 -10.39
C THR A 210 1.65 -8.26 -11.25
N LEU A 211 1.92 -7.32 -12.14
CA LEU A 211 3.23 -7.16 -12.76
C LEU A 211 3.92 -5.96 -12.14
N ALA A 212 5.16 -6.14 -11.73
CA ALA A 212 5.93 -5.04 -11.18
C ALA A 212 7.36 -5.02 -11.71
N THR A 213 7.93 -3.85 -11.71
CA THR A 213 9.32 -3.61 -12.05
C THR A 213 9.94 -2.69 -11.03
N GLN A 214 11.21 -2.87 -10.80
CA GLN A 214 12.04 -1.96 -10.04
C GLN A 214 13.41 -1.86 -10.68
N ALA A 215 13.97 -0.66 -10.64
CA ALA A 215 15.26 -0.38 -11.21
C ALA A 215 16.03 0.58 -10.33
N TYR A 216 17.33 0.45 -10.37
CA TYR A 216 18.22 1.41 -9.75
C TYR A 216 19.46 1.62 -10.59
N ARG A 217 20.09 2.78 -10.44
CA ARG A 217 21.35 3.13 -11.05
C ARG A 217 22.15 4.04 -10.15
N GLN A 218 23.35 3.63 -9.79
CA GLN A 218 24.31 4.53 -9.18
C GLN A 218 24.80 5.53 -10.21
N VAL A 219 24.61 6.82 -9.95
CA VAL A 219 24.94 7.90 -10.91
C VAL A 219 26.11 8.75 -10.41
N TRP A 220 26.30 8.83 -9.11
CA TRP A 220 27.39 9.58 -8.48
C TRP A 220 27.76 8.95 -7.15
N PHE A 221 28.82 9.48 -6.49
CA PHE A 221 29.22 9.01 -5.16
C PHE A 221 28.02 9.05 -4.19
N HIS A 222 27.70 7.90 -3.60
CA HIS A 222 26.59 7.74 -2.66
C HIS A 222 25.20 8.16 -3.17
N THR A 223 25.05 8.38 -4.48
CA THR A 223 23.74 8.77 -5.10
C THR A 223 23.26 7.70 -6.04
N MET A 224 22.05 7.25 -5.82
CA MET A 224 21.35 6.28 -6.65
C MET A 224 20.07 6.89 -7.20
N LEU A 225 19.81 6.73 -8.49
CA LEU A 225 18.48 6.88 -9.05
C LEU A 225 17.72 5.59 -8.84
N TYR A 226 16.44 5.68 -8.57
CA TYR A 226 15.57 4.54 -8.45
C TYR A 226 14.26 4.75 -9.22
N PHE A 227 13.66 3.65 -9.65
CA PHE A 227 12.32 3.60 -10.21
C PHE A 227 11.62 2.33 -9.73
N GLN A 228 10.33 2.44 -9.42
CA GLN A 228 9.46 1.33 -9.11
C GLN A 228 8.12 1.54 -9.81
N GLY A 229 7.59 0.50 -10.43
CA GLY A 229 6.28 0.51 -11.04
C GLY A 229 5.56 -0.80 -10.79
N SER A 230 4.26 -0.75 -10.53
CA SER A 230 3.42 -1.94 -10.41
C SER A 230 2.04 -1.68 -11.01
N TYR A 231 1.47 -2.73 -11.58
CA TYR A 231 0.10 -2.75 -12.08
C TYR A 231 -0.57 -4.05 -11.62
N LEU A 232 -1.66 -3.92 -10.86
CA LEU A 232 -2.52 -5.02 -10.46
C LEU A 232 -3.67 -5.12 -11.45
N PHE A 233 -3.76 -6.25 -12.11
CA PHE A 233 -4.83 -6.62 -13.03
C PHE A 233 -5.88 -7.43 -12.29
N ASN A 234 -7.14 -7.01 -12.37
CA ASN A 234 -8.29 -7.68 -11.79
C ASN A 234 -9.31 -8.03 -12.88
N PRO A 235 -9.23 -9.22 -13.48
CA PRO A 235 -10.09 -9.60 -14.61
C PRO A 235 -11.59 -9.70 -14.29
N ALA A 236 -11.94 -9.80 -13.00
CA ALA A 236 -13.34 -9.84 -12.56
C ALA A 236 -13.90 -8.42 -12.47
N GLY A 237 -14.98 -8.12 -13.16
CA GLY A 237 -15.60 -6.78 -13.16
C GLY A 237 -16.17 -6.36 -11.81
N ASN A 238 -16.77 -7.31 -11.06
CA ASN A 238 -17.33 -7.07 -9.72
C ASN A 238 -17.23 -8.31 -8.83
N ASN A 239 -17.45 -8.12 -7.53
CA ASN A 239 -17.38 -9.21 -6.55
C ASN A 239 -18.77 -9.74 -6.10
N GLY A 240 -19.86 -9.18 -6.59
CA GLY A 240 -21.22 -9.56 -6.22
C GLY A 240 -21.70 -8.96 -4.88
N VAL A 241 -20.86 -8.20 -4.17
CA VAL A 241 -21.23 -7.59 -2.88
C VAL A 241 -22.03 -6.32 -3.12
N PRO A 242 -23.27 -6.22 -2.58
CA PRO A 242 -24.10 -5.04 -2.74
C PRO A 242 -23.49 -3.82 -2.04
N THR A 243 -23.62 -2.67 -2.67
CA THR A 243 -23.32 -1.38 -2.05
C THR A 243 -24.58 -0.78 -1.40
N PHE A 244 -24.41 0.31 -0.67
CA PHE A 244 -25.55 1.11 -0.17
C PHE A 244 -26.03 2.16 -1.19
N ARG A 245 -25.50 2.14 -2.42
CA ARG A 245 -25.77 3.16 -3.42
C ARG A 245 -26.98 2.82 -4.25
N SER A 246 -27.79 3.84 -4.55
CA SER A 246 -28.99 3.74 -5.37
C SER A 246 -28.78 4.22 -6.82
N LYS A 247 -27.58 4.70 -7.16
CA LYS A 247 -27.27 5.14 -8.51
C LYS A 247 -27.15 3.93 -9.44
N PRO A 248 -27.83 3.94 -10.61
CA PRO A 248 -27.72 2.88 -11.60
C PRO A 248 -26.26 2.62 -11.98
N GLY A 249 -25.87 1.34 -12.00
CA GLY A 249 -24.49 0.92 -12.25
C GLY A 249 -23.55 0.99 -11.05
N GLU A 250 -24.04 1.37 -9.86
CA GLU A 250 -23.27 1.39 -8.61
C GLU A 250 -23.81 0.42 -7.54
N GLU A 251 -24.71 -0.49 -7.89
CA GLU A 251 -25.40 -1.39 -6.94
C GLU A 251 -24.46 -2.45 -6.35
N VAL A 252 -23.38 -2.79 -7.06
CA VAL A 252 -22.43 -3.83 -6.69
C VAL A 252 -21.02 -3.26 -6.68
N MET A 253 -20.17 -3.75 -5.78
CA MET A 253 -18.77 -3.32 -5.72
C MET A 253 -17.99 -3.84 -6.93
N SER A 254 -17.33 -2.94 -7.64
CA SER A 254 -16.41 -3.26 -8.72
C SER A 254 -15.09 -3.78 -8.17
N VAL A 255 -14.43 -4.68 -8.90
CA VAL A 255 -13.06 -5.14 -8.62
C VAL A 255 -12.13 -4.45 -9.60
N THR A 256 -11.41 -3.44 -9.13
CA THR A 256 -10.69 -2.51 -9.99
C THR A 256 -9.22 -2.86 -10.15
N ASP A 257 -8.68 -2.62 -11.33
CA ASP A 257 -7.23 -2.53 -11.52
C ASP A 257 -6.64 -1.41 -10.67
N GLN A 258 -5.36 -1.53 -10.33
CA GLN A 258 -4.64 -0.52 -9.56
C GLN A 258 -3.22 -0.37 -10.09
N TYR A 259 -2.69 0.85 -10.06
CA TYR A 259 -1.32 1.11 -10.47
C TYR A 259 -0.60 2.02 -9.49
N LEU A 260 0.72 1.83 -9.46
CA LEU A 260 1.64 2.66 -8.69
C LEU A 260 2.93 2.84 -9.48
N TYR A 261 3.39 4.08 -9.55
CA TYR A 261 4.70 4.44 -10.09
C TYR A 261 5.41 5.35 -9.10
N ARG A 262 6.69 5.09 -8.90
CA ARG A 262 7.53 5.86 -7.98
C ARG A 262 8.92 5.98 -8.58
N GLY A 263 9.54 7.15 -8.48
CA GLY A 263 10.90 7.35 -8.95
C GLY A 263 11.53 8.58 -8.37
N GLY A 264 12.85 8.56 -8.22
CA GLY A 264 13.59 9.63 -7.60
C GLY A 264 15.06 9.28 -7.42
N PHE A 265 15.68 9.93 -6.45
CA PHE A 265 17.05 9.64 -6.04
C PHE A 265 17.13 9.35 -4.55
N SER A 266 18.14 8.58 -4.19
CA SER A 266 18.58 8.34 -2.81
C SER A 266 20.04 8.75 -2.67
N HIS A 267 20.39 9.38 -1.55
CA HIS A 267 21.75 9.84 -1.29
C HIS A 267 22.17 9.51 0.14
N GLY A 268 23.34 8.92 0.29
CA GLY A 268 23.92 8.63 1.60
C GLY A 268 24.35 9.92 2.33
N VAL A 269 23.98 10.07 3.59
CA VAL A 269 24.28 11.27 4.38
C VAL A 269 25.79 11.32 4.70
N PRO A 270 26.51 12.36 4.26
CA PRO A 270 27.93 12.49 4.54
C PRO A 270 28.23 12.49 6.05
N GLY A 271 29.19 11.69 6.48
CA GLY A 271 29.60 11.60 7.88
C GLY A 271 28.71 10.72 8.77
N VAL A 272 27.57 10.27 8.31
CA VAL A 272 26.68 9.35 9.04
C VAL A 272 26.60 8.02 8.29
N ARG A 273 27.26 7.00 8.82
CA ARG A 273 27.25 5.67 8.18
C ARG A 273 25.85 5.09 8.19
N HIS A 274 25.50 4.41 7.10
CA HIS A 274 24.25 3.67 6.94
C HIS A 274 22.97 4.52 6.93
N LEU A 275 23.07 5.83 6.93
CA LEU A 275 21.95 6.75 6.80
C LEU A 275 21.87 7.29 5.37
N SER A 276 20.69 7.24 4.77
CA SER A 276 20.41 7.88 3.49
C SER A 276 19.07 8.59 3.53
N PHE A 277 18.92 9.59 2.69
CA PHE A 277 17.64 10.22 2.39
C PHE A 277 17.25 9.94 0.95
N SER A 278 15.97 9.94 0.68
CA SER A 278 15.41 9.83 -0.67
C SER A 278 14.46 10.98 -0.95
N PHE A 279 14.36 11.35 -2.21
CA PHE A 279 13.39 12.31 -2.68
C PHE A 279 12.97 11.96 -4.10
N GLY A 280 11.67 12.00 -4.37
CA GLY A 280 11.13 11.62 -5.66
C GLY A 280 9.69 12.01 -5.85
N GLY A 281 9.10 11.46 -6.90
CA GLY A 281 7.69 11.53 -7.20
C GLY A 281 7.02 10.16 -7.06
N ARG A 282 5.76 10.18 -6.70
CA ARG A 282 4.89 9.00 -6.60
C ARG A 282 3.56 9.30 -7.28
N MET A 283 3.07 8.38 -8.08
CA MET A 283 1.74 8.39 -8.66
C MET A 283 1.07 7.06 -8.38
N GLU A 284 -0.13 7.09 -7.82
CA GLU A 284 -0.93 5.89 -7.58
C GLU A 284 -2.38 6.14 -7.97
N GLY A 285 -3.07 5.09 -8.44
CA GLY A 285 -4.40 5.29 -8.93
C GLY A 285 -5.19 4.04 -9.30
N ILE A 286 -6.45 4.29 -9.62
CA ILE A 286 -7.41 3.34 -10.17
C ILE A 286 -7.81 3.85 -11.56
N PRO A 287 -7.71 3.04 -12.62
CA PRO A 287 -8.13 3.45 -13.95
C PRO A 287 -9.66 3.56 -14.04
N VAL A 288 -10.14 4.33 -15.01
CA VAL A 288 -11.58 4.42 -15.32
C VAL A 288 -12.10 3.09 -15.83
N ARG A 289 -11.31 2.43 -16.66
CA ARG A 289 -11.56 1.09 -17.20
C ARG A 289 -10.37 0.19 -16.91
N ASP A 290 -10.66 -1.04 -16.56
CA ASP A 290 -9.66 -2.06 -16.35
C ASP A 290 -9.04 -2.50 -17.67
N ALA A 291 -7.81 -2.98 -17.63
CA ALA A 291 -7.13 -3.48 -18.83
C ALA A 291 -7.81 -4.76 -19.38
N PHE A 292 -8.40 -5.54 -18.49
CA PHE A 292 -9.14 -6.77 -18.82
C PHE A 292 -10.43 -6.84 -18.01
N GLY A 293 -11.44 -7.47 -18.58
CA GLY A 293 -12.73 -7.70 -17.91
C GLY A 293 -13.67 -6.51 -18.01
N ASP A 294 -14.70 -6.54 -17.16
CA ASP A 294 -15.74 -5.52 -17.10
C ASP A 294 -15.35 -4.41 -16.12
N SER A 295 -15.79 -3.20 -16.38
CA SER A 295 -15.51 -2.02 -15.56
C SER A 295 -16.77 -1.41 -14.93
N HIS A 296 -17.86 -2.15 -14.92
CA HIS A 296 -19.10 -1.76 -14.26
C HIS A 296 -19.06 -2.02 -12.75
N GLY A 297 -20.03 -1.47 -12.04
CA GLY A 297 -20.09 -1.50 -10.60
C GLY A 297 -19.52 -0.23 -9.97
N PHE A 298 -19.69 -0.14 -8.66
CA PHE A 298 -19.23 1.00 -7.89
C PHE A 298 -17.70 1.04 -7.82
N ARG A 299 -17.11 2.11 -8.33
CA ARG A 299 -15.68 2.42 -8.25
C ARG A 299 -15.44 3.92 -8.18
N ARG A 300 -14.32 4.31 -7.67
CA ARG A 300 -13.86 5.70 -7.63
C ARG A 300 -12.52 5.81 -8.37
N PRO A 301 -12.56 5.84 -9.72
CA PRO A 301 -11.31 5.95 -10.50
C PRO A 301 -10.69 7.34 -10.32
N GLY A 302 -9.39 7.39 -10.48
CA GLY A 302 -8.63 8.61 -10.34
C GLY A 302 -7.20 8.34 -9.91
N TYR A 303 -6.47 9.39 -9.57
CA TYR A 303 -5.08 9.27 -9.15
C TYR A 303 -4.67 10.37 -8.15
N ILE A 304 -3.58 10.09 -7.47
CA ILE A 304 -2.83 11.04 -6.65
C ILE A 304 -1.41 11.12 -7.20
N ILE A 305 -0.89 12.33 -7.37
CA ILE A 305 0.52 12.60 -7.57
C ILE A 305 1.07 13.22 -6.30
N SER A 306 2.17 12.67 -5.80
CA SER A 306 2.81 13.12 -4.56
C SER A 306 4.30 13.37 -4.77
N ILE A 307 4.86 14.32 -4.05
CA ILE A 307 6.29 14.32 -3.72
C ILE A 307 6.51 13.27 -2.63
N ASP A 308 7.63 12.54 -2.70
CA ASP A 308 7.87 11.37 -1.84
C ASP A 308 9.25 11.47 -1.16
N PRO A 309 9.37 12.32 -0.12
CA PRO A 309 10.56 12.36 0.71
C PRO A 309 10.65 11.13 1.59
N GLY A 310 11.87 10.67 1.86
CA GLY A 310 12.11 9.52 2.72
C GLY A 310 13.46 9.54 3.38
N ILE A 311 13.57 8.76 4.42
CA ILE A 311 14.81 8.49 5.15
C ILE A 311 14.95 6.99 5.36
N MET A 312 16.17 6.49 5.30
CA MET A 312 16.47 5.10 5.50
C MET A 312 17.72 4.93 6.34
N TYR A 313 17.66 3.99 7.27
CA TYR A 313 18.79 3.65 8.14
C TYR A 313 18.97 2.14 8.19
N SER A 314 20.18 1.68 7.84
CA SER A 314 20.53 0.26 7.89
C SER A 314 21.45 -0.01 9.06
N PHE A 315 21.17 -1.06 9.82
CA PHE A 315 22.00 -1.49 10.95
C PHE A 315 22.04 -3.02 11.04
N TRP A 316 23.22 -3.56 10.95
CA TRP A 316 23.44 -5.00 10.93
C TRP A 316 22.71 -5.67 9.76
N ARG A 317 21.63 -6.39 10.10
CA ARG A 317 20.74 -7.13 9.17
C ARG A 317 19.39 -6.47 9.03
N ASP A 318 19.21 -5.35 9.68
CA ASP A 318 17.96 -4.62 9.69
C ASP A 318 18.07 -3.33 8.87
N THR A 319 17.02 -2.99 8.19
CA THR A 319 16.86 -1.71 7.52
C THR A 319 15.50 -1.13 7.88
N ILE A 320 15.49 0.11 8.31
CA ILE A 320 14.26 0.88 8.53
C ILE A 320 14.19 1.97 7.48
N SER A 321 13.07 2.05 6.78
CA SER A 321 12.75 3.17 5.89
C SER A 321 11.45 3.83 6.31
N ILE A 322 11.40 5.16 6.19
CA ILE A 322 10.21 5.97 6.43
C ILE A 322 10.06 6.92 5.27
N ASN A 323 8.88 6.93 4.65
CA ASN A 323 8.51 7.82 3.58
C ASN A 323 7.24 8.60 3.96
N GLY A 324 7.18 9.86 3.54
CA GLY A 324 6.05 10.74 3.75
C GLY A 324 5.51 11.32 2.44
N PRO A 325 4.90 10.53 1.55
CA PRO A 325 4.30 11.06 0.34
C PRO A 325 3.31 12.18 0.66
N TRP A 326 3.53 13.36 0.05
CA TRP A 326 2.67 14.52 0.18
C TRP A 326 2.00 14.81 -1.16
N ALA A 327 0.67 14.78 -1.19
CA ALA A 327 -0.10 14.91 -2.41
C ALA A 327 -0.06 16.36 -2.95
N VAL A 328 0.41 16.51 -4.18
CA VAL A 328 0.44 17.77 -4.92
C VAL A 328 -0.68 17.90 -5.94
N GLU A 329 -1.16 16.75 -6.45
CA GLU A 329 -2.33 16.70 -7.32
C GLU A 329 -3.23 15.53 -6.95
N ARG A 330 -4.54 15.75 -7.03
CA ARG A 330 -5.60 14.76 -6.82
C ARG A 330 -6.60 14.89 -7.93
N ASN A 331 -6.99 13.79 -8.53
CA ASN A 331 -7.95 13.81 -9.62
C ASN A 331 -8.93 12.65 -9.52
N ARG A 332 -10.19 12.95 -9.19
CA ARG A 332 -11.29 12.00 -9.24
C ARG A 332 -11.85 11.97 -10.66
N ARG A 333 -11.52 10.92 -11.40
CA ARG A 333 -12.03 10.70 -12.77
C ARG A 333 -13.46 10.19 -12.75
N ARG A 334 -14.22 10.44 -13.81
CA ARG A 334 -15.57 9.87 -13.95
C ARG A 334 -15.49 8.36 -14.08
N SER A 335 -16.28 7.63 -13.28
CA SER A 335 -16.47 6.18 -13.45
C SER A 335 -17.31 5.88 -14.71
N VAL A 336 -17.39 4.61 -15.08
CA VAL A 336 -18.30 4.20 -16.18
C VAL A 336 -19.74 4.59 -15.86
N ALA A 337 -20.21 4.31 -14.64
CA ALA A 337 -21.55 4.72 -14.18
C ALA A 337 -21.74 6.25 -14.14
N ASP A 338 -20.68 7.03 -13.83
CA ASP A 338 -20.73 8.50 -13.92
C ASP A 338 -20.92 8.95 -15.38
N ILE A 339 -20.21 8.34 -16.32
CA ILE A 339 -20.26 8.68 -17.73
C ILE A 339 -21.64 8.37 -18.31
N GLU A 340 -22.17 7.19 -18.02
CA GLU A 340 -23.49 6.73 -18.49
C GLU A 340 -24.64 7.57 -17.91
N ALA A 341 -24.55 7.95 -16.65
CA ALA A 341 -25.55 8.81 -16.00
C ALA A 341 -25.36 10.32 -16.30
N GLY A 342 -24.37 10.72 -17.10
CA GLY A 342 -24.07 12.11 -17.38
C GLY A 342 -23.57 12.92 -16.17
N GLY A 343 -23.21 12.24 -15.07
CA GLY A 343 -22.78 12.85 -13.80
C GLY A 343 -21.28 12.82 -13.56
N HIS A 344 -20.87 13.25 -12.39
CA HIS A 344 -19.52 13.12 -11.88
C HIS A 344 -19.57 12.91 -10.35
N GLY A 345 -19.17 11.75 -9.88
CA GLY A 345 -19.07 11.48 -8.45
C GLY A 345 -17.85 12.17 -7.84
N ASP A 346 -17.89 12.39 -6.54
CA ASP A 346 -16.75 12.85 -5.77
C ASP A 346 -16.04 11.71 -5.03
N ALA A 347 -14.84 11.98 -4.57
CA ALA A 347 -14.11 11.09 -3.68
C ALA A 347 -13.26 11.89 -2.69
N ALA A 348 -13.09 11.34 -1.49
CA ALA A 348 -12.16 11.86 -0.52
C ALA A 348 -10.73 11.39 -0.84
N PHE A 349 -9.75 12.28 -0.65
CA PHE A 349 -8.34 12.02 -0.85
C PHE A 349 -7.53 12.40 0.38
N ALA A 350 -6.42 11.72 0.58
CA ALA A 350 -5.46 12.05 1.62
C ALA A 350 -4.56 13.22 1.19
N ASP A 351 -4.11 14.01 2.16
CA ASP A 351 -3.10 15.04 1.94
C ASP A 351 -1.70 14.44 1.99
N TYR A 352 -1.49 13.50 2.87
CA TYR A 352 -0.23 12.79 3.02
C TYR A 352 -0.48 11.33 3.43
N THR A 353 0.54 10.54 3.29
CA THR A 353 0.60 9.16 3.75
C THR A 353 1.88 8.99 4.56
N ILE A 354 1.84 8.24 5.64
CA ILE A 354 3.04 7.79 6.35
C ILE A 354 3.27 6.33 5.96
N ILE A 355 4.47 6.02 5.52
CA ILE A 355 4.87 4.68 5.12
C ILE A 355 6.15 4.35 5.85
N ALA A 356 6.16 3.27 6.62
CA ALA A 356 7.34 2.76 7.29
C ALA A 356 7.54 1.29 6.96
N VAL A 357 8.76 0.88 6.74
CA VAL A 357 9.11 -0.53 6.49
C VAL A 357 10.30 -0.89 7.35
N LEU A 358 10.20 -2.01 8.04
CA LEU A 358 11.30 -2.71 8.70
C LEU A 358 11.61 -3.97 7.90
N SER A 359 12.82 -4.08 7.40
CA SER A 359 13.34 -5.24 6.67
C SER A 359 14.38 -5.96 7.53
N HIS A 360 14.25 -7.27 7.70
CA HIS A 360 15.21 -8.12 8.40
C HIS A 360 15.71 -9.22 7.48
N ARG A 361 17.01 -9.31 7.29
CA ARG A 361 17.68 -10.38 6.57
C ARG A 361 18.35 -11.35 7.56
N PHE A 362 18.02 -12.62 7.46
CA PHE A 362 18.59 -13.67 8.33
C PHE A 362 20.01 -14.08 7.93
#